data_320de0fd360b2532a60c12cd7c45061a
#
_entry.id   320de0fd360b2532a60c12cd7c45061a
#
_cell.length_a   1.000
_cell.length_b   1.000
_cell.length_c   1.000
_cell.angle_alpha   90.00
_cell.angle_beta   90.00
_cell.angle_gamma   90.00
#
_symmetry.space_group_name_H-M   'P 1'
#
loop_
_entity.id
_entity.type
_entity.pdbx_description
1 polymer ?
#
loop_
_entity_poly.entity_id
_entity_poly.type
_entity_poly.pdbx_seq_one_letter_code
_entity_poly.pdbx_strand_id
1 'polypeptide(L)'
;MSKIKRICAKIFSRRRANKELTPVEICRNRGVKIGENVDLVNAQIDYCFGHLVTIGNNVTITNSTILAHDASTKKTLGYSKIGCVDIGDDVFIGFGCVVLPGVKIGNKVVVGAGTIISKDVPDNVVIVGNPYRVIDTYDNYMEKNRKNLERGPVSDIVFYKKTEVIGIN
;
A
#
# COMPACT_ATOMS: atom_id res chain seq x y z
N MET A 1 -38.96 -35.21 5.13
CA MET A 1 -37.51 -34.80 5.21
C MET A 1 -37.04 -35.04 6.67
N SER A 2 -36.01 -35.88 6.86
CA SER A 2 -35.57 -36.30 8.20
C SER A 2 -34.93 -35.13 8.97
N LYS A 3 -35.07 -35.13 10.31
CA LYS A 3 -34.43 -34.15 11.23
C LYS A 3 -32.92 -33.96 10.94
N ILE A 4 -32.25 -35.01 10.49
CA ILE A 4 -30.82 -35.02 10.13
C ILE A 4 -30.56 -34.09 8.94
N LYS A 5 -31.37 -34.09 7.86
CA LYS A 5 -31.23 -33.19 6.73
C LYS A 5 -31.38 -31.70 7.10
N ARG A 6 -32.26 -31.40 8.09
CA ARG A 6 -32.43 -30.04 8.62
C ARG A 6 -31.25 -29.59 9.49
N ILE A 7 -30.64 -30.50 10.25
CA ILE A 7 -29.44 -30.20 11.05
C ILE A 7 -28.21 -30.01 10.13
N CYS A 8 -28.03 -30.88 9.16
CA CYS A 8 -26.96 -30.71 8.15
C CYS A 8 -27.12 -29.41 7.37
N ALA A 9 -28.32 -29.06 6.91
CA ALA A 9 -28.59 -27.79 6.24
C ALA A 9 -28.29 -26.56 7.14
N LYS A 10 -28.60 -26.63 8.44
CA LYS A 10 -28.24 -25.57 9.39
C LYS A 10 -26.74 -25.51 9.69
N ILE A 11 -26.04 -26.65 9.70
CA ILE A 11 -24.57 -26.67 9.87
C ILE A 11 -23.89 -26.16 8.60
N PHE A 12 -24.38 -26.53 7.42
CA PHE A 12 -23.87 -26.01 6.14
C PHE A 12 -24.23 -24.53 5.92
N SER A 13 -25.37 -24.04 6.39
CA SER A 13 -25.71 -22.61 6.30
C SER A 13 -24.92 -21.75 7.32
N ARG A 14 -24.47 -22.32 8.46
CA ARG A 14 -23.55 -21.64 9.39
C ARG A 14 -22.09 -21.63 8.90
N ARG A 15 -21.71 -22.46 7.90
CA ARG A 15 -20.46 -22.37 7.17
C ARG A 15 -20.49 -21.34 6.04
N ARG A 16 -21.59 -20.58 5.88
CA ARG A 16 -21.60 -19.39 5.02
C ARG A 16 -20.73 -18.30 5.65
N ALA A 17 -19.46 -18.35 5.20
CA ALA A 17 -18.59 -17.21 5.08
C ALA A 17 -18.34 -16.42 6.39
N ASN A 18 -17.41 -16.86 7.20
CA ASN A 18 -16.43 -15.87 7.65
C ASN A 18 -15.68 -15.43 6.39
N LYS A 19 -16.21 -14.44 5.68
CA LYS A 19 -15.45 -13.75 4.65
C LYS A 19 -14.26 -13.14 5.38
N GLU A 20 -13.07 -13.68 5.16
CA GLU A 20 -11.86 -13.07 5.69
C GLU A 20 -11.80 -11.64 5.16
N LEU A 21 -11.62 -10.69 6.06
CA LEU A 21 -11.51 -9.29 5.71
C LEU A 21 -10.25 -9.09 4.89
N THR A 22 -10.35 -8.36 3.82
CA THR A 22 -9.19 -7.94 3.02
C THR A 22 -8.28 -7.02 3.85
N PRO A 23 -6.99 -6.90 3.53
CA PRO A 23 -6.09 -5.94 4.18
C PRO A 23 -6.64 -4.51 4.21
N VAL A 24 -7.30 -4.09 3.15
CA VAL A 24 -7.95 -2.77 3.04
C VAL A 24 -9.11 -2.65 4.04
N GLU A 25 -10.01 -3.65 4.10
CA GLU A 25 -11.12 -3.66 5.06
C GLU A 25 -10.61 -3.65 6.51
N ILE A 26 -9.54 -4.39 6.82
CA ILE A 26 -8.90 -4.38 8.14
C ILE A 26 -8.39 -2.98 8.49
N CYS A 27 -7.72 -2.30 7.56
CA CYS A 27 -7.19 -0.96 7.77
C CYS A 27 -8.33 0.07 7.91
N ARG A 28 -9.37 0.01 7.08
CA ARG A 28 -10.56 0.87 7.20
C ARG A 28 -11.24 0.71 8.56
N ASN A 29 -11.34 -0.51 9.10
CA ASN A 29 -11.90 -0.78 10.43
C ASN A 29 -11.04 -0.17 11.57
N ARG A 30 -9.76 0.12 11.32
CA ARG A 30 -8.86 0.83 12.24
C ARG A 30 -8.86 2.34 12.05
N GLY A 31 -9.75 2.86 11.21
CA GLY A 31 -9.91 4.28 10.95
C GLY A 31 -9.03 4.85 9.85
N VAL A 32 -8.26 4.04 9.13
CA VAL A 32 -7.52 4.49 7.96
C VAL A 32 -8.50 4.92 6.88
N LYS A 33 -8.33 6.12 6.34
CA LYS A 33 -9.10 6.58 5.19
C LYS A 33 -8.44 6.04 3.92
N ILE A 34 -9.15 5.22 3.16
CA ILE A 34 -8.60 4.56 1.96
C ILE A 34 -9.57 4.75 0.80
N GLY A 35 -9.06 5.26 -0.31
CA GLY A 35 -9.79 5.44 -1.56
C GLY A 35 -10.09 4.12 -2.29
N GLU A 36 -10.33 4.22 -3.58
CA GLU A 36 -10.66 3.08 -4.45
C GLU A 36 -9.42 2.53 -5.16
N ASN A 37 -9.48 1.25 -5.57
CA ASN A 37 -8.41 0.56 -6.28
C ASN A 37 -7.06 0.60 -5.53
N VAL A 38 -7.07 0.21 -4.25
CA VAL A 38 -5.88 0.19 -3.39
C VAL A 38 -5.46 -1.24 -3.10
N ASP A 39 -4.20 -1.56 -3.40
CA ASP A 39 -3.57 -2.85 -3.12
C ASP A 39 -2.58 -2.71 -1.94
N LEU A 40 -2.88 -3.35 -0.81
CA LEU A 40 -2.00 -3.43 0.36
C LEU A 40 -1.36 -4.84 0.40
N VAL A 41 -0.23 -4.99 -0.28
CA VAL A 41 0.48 -6.28 -0.36
C VAL A 41 1.45 -6.39 0.82
N ASN A 42 1.06 -7.08 1.90
CA ASN A 42 1.82 -7.19 3.15
C ASN A 42 2.24 -5.84 3.74
N ALA A 43 1.50 -4.77 3.45
CA ALA A 43 1.79 -3.45 3.98
C ALA A 43 1.41 -3.37 5.46
N GLN A 44 2.26 -2.70 6.24
CA GLN A 44 2.03 -2.42 7.64
C GLN A 44 1.63 -0.95 7.80
N ILE A 45 0.35 -0.70 8.09
CA ILE A 45 -0.14 0.64 8.40
C ILE A 45 -0.21 0.77 9.92
N ASP A 46 0.21 1.91 10.45
CA ASP A 46 0.25 2.16 11.89
C ASP A 46 -0.94 1.56 12.64
N TYR A 47 -0.64 0.66 13.57
CA TYR A 47 -1.68 -0.10 14.26
C TYR A 47 -2.50 0.77 15.23
N CYS A 48 -1.81 1.68 15.94
CA CYS A 48 -2.42 2.49 17.00
C CYS A 48 -3.08 3.76 16.47
N PHE A 49 -2.50 4.35 15.42
CA PHE A 49 -2.87 5.68 14.91
C PHE A 49 -3.32 5.64 13.44
N GLY A 50 -3.94 4.53 13.01
CA GLY A 50 -4.46 4.39 11.65
C GLY A 50 -5.40 5.54 11.22
N HIS A 51 -6.16 6.12 12.16
CA HIS A 51 -7.03 7.27 11.91
C HIS A 51 -6.29 8.55 11.47
N LEU A 52 -4.96 8.60 11.61
CA LEU A 52 -4.11 9.67 11.11
C LEU A 52 -3.56 9.39 9.71
N VAL A 53 -3.90 8.25 9.10
CA VAL A 53 -3.42 7.88 7.77
C VAL A 53 -4.53 8.01 6.74
N THR A 54 -4.23 8.72 5.65
CA THR A 54 -5.09 8.83 4.47
C THR A 54 -4.35 8.26 3.26
N ILE A 55 -5.02 7.41 2.48
CA ILE A 55 -4.51 6.82 1.25
C ILE A 55 -5.52 7.11 0.14
N GLY A 56 -5.07 7.72 -0.94
CA GLY A 56 -5.88 8.08 -2.10
C GLY A 56 -6.30 6.88 -2.96
N ASN A 57 -6.60 7.15 -4.22
CA ASN A 57 -7.04 6.17 -5.20
C ASN A 57 -5.87 5.62 -6.02
N ASN A 58 -6.02 4.41 -6.59
CA ASN A 58 -5.00 3.77 -7.44
C ASN A 58 -3.64 3.66 -6.74
N VAL A 59 -3.62 3.24 -5.47
CA VAL A 59 -2.40 3.15 -4.68
C VAL A 59 -2.00 1.70 -4.47
N THR A 60 -0.73 1.39 -4.70
CA THR A 60 -0.14 0.10 -4.36
C THR A 60 0.98 0.28 -3.35
N ILE A 61 0.91 -0.43 -2.23
CA ILE A 61 1.95 -0.45 -1.18
C ILE A 61 2.42 -1.88 -1.00
N THR A 62 3.70 -2.14 -1.27
CA THR A 62 4.28 -3.48 -1.24
C THR A 62 5.23 -3.65 -0.06
N ASN A 63 4.88 -4.51 0.89
CA ASN A 63 5.70 -4.93 2.05
C ASN A 63 6.47 -3.76 2.70
N SER A 64 5.77 -2.67 2.93
CA SER A 64 6.30 -1.39 3.43
C SER A 64 5.56 -0.94 4.67
N THR A 65 6.17 -0.05 5.44
CA THR A 65 5.63 0.41 6.71
C THR A 65 5.25 1.89 6.65
N ILE A 66 4.01 2.21 7.04
CA ILE A 66 3.51 3.57 7.17
C ILE A 66 3.33 3.88 8.65
N LEU A 67 4.15 4.78 9.17
CA LEU A 67 4.15 5.18 10.58
C LEU A 67 3.47 6.52 10.75
N ALA A 68 2.50 6.60 11.65
CA ALA A 68 1.86 7.84 12.09
C ALA A 68 2.26 8.25 13.50
N HIS A 69 3.16 7.49 14.15
CA HIS A 69 3.70 7.83 15.46
C HIS A 69 5.17 7.45 15.61
N ASP A 70 5.83 8.12 16.58
CA ASP A 70 7.18 7.84 17.03
C ASP A 70 7.21 7.86 18.56
N ALA A 71 7.48 6.71 19.16
CA ALA A 71 7.51 6.53 20.61
C ALA A 71 8.91 6.73 21.24
N SER A 72 9.89 7.26 20.52
CA SER A 72 11.27 7.44 20.99
C SER A 72 11.36 8.27 22.27
N THR A 73 10.47 9.23 22.46
CA THR A 73 10.44 10.12 23.65
C THR A 73 9.57 9.60 24.79
N LYS A 74 8.79 8.53 24.57
CA LYS A 74 7.74 8.09 25.49
C LYS A 74 8.29 7.69 26.87
N LYS A 75 9.39 6.93 26.90
CA LYS A 75 9.95 6.47 28.19
C LYS A 75 10.55 7.60 29.04
N THR A 76 11.12 8.61 28.39
CA THR A 76 11.81 9.73 29.09
C THR A 76 10.83 10.86 29.38
N LEU A 77 9.96 11.23 28.46
CA LEU A 77 9.14 12.42 28.58
C LEU A 77 7.64 12.09 28.81
N GLY A 78 7.23 10.83 28.75
CA GLY A 78 5.83 10.42 28.91
C GLY A 78 4.97 10.61 27.66
N TYR A 79 5.51 11.12 26.55
CA TYR A 79 4.79 11.47 25.33
C TYR A 79 5.38 10.79 24.09
N SER A 80 4.52 10.38 23.16
CA SER A 80 4.89 9.99 21.80
C SER A 80 4.62 11.14 20.84
N LYS A 81 5.43 11.26 19.79
CA LYS A 81 5.17 12.15 18.67
C LYS A 81 4.18 11.47 17.73
N ILE A 82 3.20 12.21 17.23
CA ILE A 82 2.24 11.72 16.22
C ILE A 82 2.20 12.72 15.07
N GLY A 83 1.87 12.24 13.87
CA GLY A 83 1.72 13.11 12.69
C GLY A 83 0.85 12.44 11.64
N CYS A 84 0.00 13.22 10.98
CA CYS A 84 -0.82 12.75 9.87
C CYS A 84 0.08 12.30 8.71
N VAL A 85 -0.28 11.21 8.06
CA VAL A 85 0.34 10.76 6.82
C VAL A 85 -0.71 10.77 5.74
N ASP A 86 -0.45 11.53 4.67
CA ASP A 86 -1.34 11.65 3.53
C ASP A 86 -0.63 11.11 2.28
N ILE A 87 -1.23 10.12 1.64
CA ILE A 87 -0.75 9.54 0.39
C ILE A 87 -1.77 9.87 -0.69
N GLY A 88 -1.34 10.56 -1.75
CA GLY A 88 -2.18 10.99 -2.86
C GLY A 88 -2.62 9.87 -3.78
N ASP A 89 -3.12 10.25 -4.95
CA ASP A 89 -3.61 9.34 -5.98
C ASP A 89 -2.48 8.88 -6.92
N ASP A 90 -2.66 7.71 -7.55
CA ASP A 90 -1.70 7.14 -8.52
C ASP A 90 -0.29 6.94 -7.93
N VAL A 91 -0.21 6.42 -6.70
CA VAL A 91 1.05 6.23 -5.97
C VAL A 91 1.45 4.76 -5.91
N PHE A 92 2.71 4.49 -6.24
CA PHE A 92 3.33 3.17 -6.02
C PHE A 92 4.42 3.28 -4.96
N ILE A 93 4.31 2.49 -3.88
CA ILE A 93 5.35 2.37 -2.85
C ILE A 93 5.97 0.98 -2.95
N GLY A 94 7.21 0.94 -3.39
CA GLY A 94 8.00 -0.26 -3.61
C GLY A 94 8.31 -1.01 -2.31
N PHE A 95 8.87 -2.20 -2.45
CA PHE A 95 9.16 -3.12 -1.36
C PHE A 95 10.12 -2.51 -0.31
N GLY A 96 9.81 -2.69 0.97
CA GLY A 96 10.72 -2.35 2.07
C GLY A 96 10.87 -0.86 2.34
N CYS A 97 9.93 -0.03 1.89
CA CYS A 97 9.93 1.40 2.19
C CYS A 97 9.40 1.69 3.59
N VAL A 98 9.79 2.85 4.13
CA VAL A 98 9.24 3.37 5.39
C VAL A 98 8.82 4.81 5.18
N VAL A 99 7.55 5.12 5.50
CA VAL A 99 7.02 6.48 5.55
C VAL A 99 6.94 6.90 7.01
N LEU A 100 7.58 8.04 7.34
CA LEU A 100 7.63 8.55 8.69
C LEU A 100 6.42 9.44 9.03
N PRO A 101 6.12 9.66 10.32
CA PRO A 101 5.01 10.49 10.76
C PRO A 101 5.11 11.93 10.24
N GLY A 102 3.97 12.49 9.84
CA GLY A 102 3.87 13.87 9.38
C GLY A 102 4.18 14.08 7.90
N VAL A 103 4.40 13.00 7.14
CA VAL A 103 4.76 13.07 5.72
C VAL A 103 3.50 13.13 4.83
N LYS A 104 3.55 14.00 3.83
CA LYS A 104 2.63 14.03 2.71
C LYS A 104 3.33 13.56 1.44
N ILE A 105 2.75 12.56 0.77
CA ILE A 105 3.15 12.09 -0.57
C ILE A 105 2.12 12.60 -1.57
N GLY A 106 2.57 13.33 -2.58
CA GLY A 106 1.71 13.88 -3.63
C GLY A 106 1.14 12.82 -4.56
N ASN A 107 0.52 13.28 -5.65
CA ASN A 107 -0.08 12.42 -6.66
C ASN A 107 0.96 12.01 -7.71
N LYS A 108 0.72 10.87 -8.38
CA LYS A 108 1.62 10.38 -9.44
C LYS A 108 3.05 10.24 -8.92
N VAL A 109 3.25 9.42 -7.89
CA VAL A 109 4.55 9.19 -7.27
C VAL A 109 4.93 7.73 -7.36
N VAL A 110 6.17 7.46 -7.79
CA VAL A 110 6.79 6.13 -7.69
C VAL A 110 7.90 6.19 -6.65
N VAL A 111 7.76 5.38 -5.60
CA VAL A 111 8.78 5.20 -4.58
C VAL A 111 9.52 3.90 -4.84
N GLY A 112 10.81 3.99 -5.16
CA GLY A 112 11.66 2.81 -5.36
C GLY A 112 11.89 2.03 -4.06
N ALA A 113 12.13 0.73 -4.19
CA ALA A 113 12.30 -0.18 -3.05
C ALA A 113 13.37 0.31 -2.06
N GLY A 114 13.14 0.06 -0.76
CA GLY A 114 14.07 0.42 0.32
C GLY A 114 14.19 1.92 0.63
N THR A 115 13.29 2.74 0.11
CA THR A 115 13.32 4.19 0.33
C THR A 115 12.76 4.57 1.69
N ILE A 116 13.44 5.51 2.39
CA ILE A 116 12.94 6.12 3.62
C ILE A 116 12.40 7.51 3.33
N ILE A 117 11.11 7.71 3.56
CA ILE A 117 10.40 8.97 3.29
C ILE A 117 10.23 9.70 4.62
N SER A 118 11.09 10.70 4.87
CA SER A 118 11.15 11.48 6.11
C SER A 118 10.72 12.94 5.94
N LYS A 119 10.33 13.34 4.74
CA LYS A 119 9.83 14.68 4.38
C LYS A 119 8.84 14.56 3.24
N ASP A 120 8.07 15.62 2.99
CA ASP A 120 7.05 15.65 1.95
C ASP A 120 7.62 15.37 0.55
N VAL A 121 6.83 14.65 -0.25
CA VAL A 121 7.14 14.30 -1.63
C VAL A 121 6.19 15.06 -2.54
N PRO A 122 6.70 15.86 -3.51
CA PRO A 122 5.85 16.57 -4.45
C PRO A 122 5.16 15.62 -5.44
N ASP A 123 4.18 16.16 -6.18
CA ASP A 123 3.53 15.45 -7.27
C ASP A 123 4.50 15.12 -8.43
N ASN A 124 4.15 14.10 -9.20
CA ASN A 124 4.78 13.75 -10.48
C ASN A 124 6.27 13.44 -10.40
N VAL A 125 6.70 12.64 -9.41
CA VAL A 125 8.12 12.29 -9.24
C VAL A 125 8.35 10.80 -9.04
N VAL A 126 9.57 10.38 -9.36
CA VAL A 126 10.14 9.09 -8.96
C VAL A 126 11.25 9.34 -7.94
N ILE A 127 11.14 8.72 -6.78
CA ILE A 127 12.08 8.90 -5.66
C ILE A 127 12.73 7.57 -5.26
N VAL A 128 13.98 7.65 -4.78
CA VAL A 128 14.73 6.50 -4.27
C VAL A 128 15.68 6.89 -3.14
N GLY A 129 15.96 5.96 -2.25
CA GLY A 129 17.08 6.02 -1.31
C GLY A 129 16.77 6.55 0.08
N ASN A 130 17.82 6.69 0.91
CA ASN A 130 17.79 7.21 2.25
C ASN A 130 19.00 8.14 2.50
N PRO A 131 18.79 9.47 2.70
CA PRO A 131 17.52 10.17 2.48
C PRO A 131 17.07 10.07 1.01
N TYR A 132 15.76 10.17 0.76
CA TYR A 132 15.27 10.06 -0.59
C TYR A 132 15.73 11.22 -1.47
N ARG A 133 15.92 10.92 -2.75
CA ARG A 133 16.19 11.88 -3.82
C ARG A 133 15.25 11.64 -5.00
N VAL A 134 14.88 12.70 -5.69
CA VAL A 134 14.13 12.64 -6.94
C VAL A 134 15.11 12.23 -8.05
N ILE A 135 14.76 11.23 -8.83
CA ILE A 135 15.59 10.71 -9.92
C ILE A 135 14.97 10.88 -11.31
N ASP A 136 13.63 11.05 -11.36
CA ASP A 136 12.89 11.24 -12.62
C ASP A 136 11.53 11.89 -12.32
N THR A 137 10.78 12.25 -13.36
CA THR A 137 9.36 12.51 -13.25
C THR A 137 8.56 11.22 -13.47
N TYR A 138 7.36 11.13 -12.87
CA TYR A 138 6.45 10.02 -13.10
C TYR A 138 6.10 9.86 -14.58
N ASP A 139 5.80 10.96 -15.27
CA ASP A 139 5.41 10.93 -16.68
C ASP A 139 6.56 10.40 -17.57
N ASN A 140 7.79 10.85 -17.35
CA ASN A 140 8.96 10.33 -18.06
C ASN A 140 9.20 8.84 -17.78
N TYR A 141 9.06 8.43 -16.51
CA TYR A 141 9.21 7.05 -16.10
C TYR A 141 8.18 6.16 -16.80
N MET A 142 6.91 6.56 -16.83
CA MET A 142 5.84 5.82 -17.51
C MET A 142 6.05 5.77 -19.01
N GLU A 143 6.49 6.86 -19.65
CA GLU A 143 6.77 6.91 -21.08
C GLU A 143 7.94 6.00 -21.48
N LYS A 144 9.02 5.96 -20.69
CA LYS A 144 10.13 5.02 -20.91
C LYS A 144 9.66 3.56 -20.83
N ASN A 145 8.83 3.24 -19.83
CA ASN A 145 8.31 1.88 -19.67
C ASN A 145 7.33 1.52 -20.79
N ARG A 146 6.49 2.45 -21.25
CA ARG A 146 5.59 2.25 -22.40
C ARG A 146 6.37 1.92 -23.68
N LYS A 147 7.43 2.67 -23.96
CA LYS A 147 8.32 2.40 -25.12
C LYS A 147 9.00 1.02 -25.01
N ASN A 148 9.42 0.63 -23.82
CA ASN A 148 10.00 -0.70 -23.60
C ASN A 148 8.97 -1.81 -23.80
N LEU A 149 7.74 -1.60 -23.36
CA LEU A 149 6.63 -2.54 -23.60
C LEU A 149 6.36 -2.74 -25.11
N GLU A 150 6.35 -1.66 -25.89
CA GLU A 150 6.13 -1.69 -27.35
C GLU A 150 7.28 -2.35 -28.11
N ARG A 151 8.52 -2.20 -27.66
CA ARG A 151 9.71 -2.81 -28.29
C ARG A 151 9.86 -4.29 -28.02
N GLY A 152 9.10 -4.83 -27.05
CA GLY A 152 9.28 -6.19 -26.55
C GLY A 152 10.49 -6.32 -25.59
N PRO A 153 10.82 -7.53 -25.13
CA PRO A 153 11.86 -7.73 -24.14
C PRO A 153 13.23 -7.30 -24.69
N VAL A 154 13.78 -6.23 -24.11
CA VAL A 154 15.11 -5.68 -24.41
C VAL A 154 16.17 -6.19 -23.44
N SER A 155 15.75 -6.85 -22.37
CA SER A 155 16.55 -7.46 -21.31
C SER A 155 15.77 -8.63 -20.69
N ASP A 156 16.30 -9.23 -19.64
CA ASP A 156 15.59 -10.28 -18.87
C ASP A 156 14.33 -9.77 -18.13
N ILE A 157 13.98 -8.49 -18.31
CA ILE A 157 12.75 -7.90 -17.75
C ILE A 157 11.65 -8.03 -18.78
N VAL A 158 10.61 -8.78 -18.46
CA VAL A 158 9.42 -9.01 -19.29
C VAL A 158 8.21 -8.36 -18.63
N PHE A 159 7.39 -7.68 -19.44
CA PHE A 159 6.13 -7.09 -18.96
C PHE A 159 4.98 -8.10 -19.10
N TYR A 160 4.29 -8.40 -18.00
CA TYR A 160 3.11 -9.26 -18.00
C TYR A 160 1.83 -8.45 -17.80
N LYS A 161 0.77 -8.80 -18.53
CA LYS A 161 -0.57 -8.29 -18.21
C LYS A 161 -1.12 -9.03 -16.99
N LYS A 162 -1.78 -8.29 -16.10
CA LYS A 162 -2.43 -8.85 -14.89
C LYS A 162 -3.40 -10.02 -15.21
N THR A 163 -3.96 -10.08 -16.42
CA THR A 163 -4.87 -11.13 -16.88
C THR A 163 -4.17 -12.41 -17.34
N GLU A 164 -2.86 -12.41 -17.52
CA GLU A 164 -2.09 -13.55 -18.05
C GLU A 164 -1.41 -14.37 -16.93
N VAL A 165 -1.41 -13.89 -15.70
CA VAL A 165 -0.77 -14.55 -14.53
C VAL A 165 -1.70 -15.59 -13.88
N ILE A 166 -2.88 -15.87 -14.44
CA ILE A 166 -3.79 -16.92 -13.96
C ILE A 166 -3.39 -18.23 -14.63
N GLY A 167 -2.40 -18.92 -14.10
CA GLY A 167 -1.97 -20.21 -14.65
C GLY A 167 -0.79 -20.87 -13.92
N ILE A 168 -0.47 -20.43 -12.72
CA ILE A 168 0.47 -21.17 -11.85
C ILE A 168 -0.35 -21.85 -10.77
N ASN A 169 -0.77 -23.10 -11.07
CA ASN A 169 -1.25 -24.07 -10.08
C ASN A 169 -0.06 -24.65 -9.33
#